data_b12598a96f6b30c215e6018a1c3d650b
#
_entry.id   b12598a96f6b30c215e6018a1c3d650b
#
_cell.length_a   1.000
_cell.length_b   1.000
_cell.length_c   1.000
_cell.angle_alpha   90.00
_cell.angle_beta   90.00
_cell.angle_gamma   90.00
#
_symmetry.space_group_name_H-M   'P 1'
#
loop_
_entity.id
_entity.type
_entity.pdbx_description
1 polymer ?
#
loop_
_entity_poly.entity_id
_entity_poly.type
_entity_poly.pdbx_seq_one_letter_code
_entity_poly.pdbx_strand_id
1 'polypeptide(L)' 'SAHHSEIEWIVIWLIVFCVLVDAVAAVI' A
#
# COMPACT_ATOMS: atom_id res chain seq x y z
N SER A 1 17.54 3.33 11.03
CA SER A 1 16.86 3.50 12.30
C SER A 1 15.50 2.83 12.29
N ALA A 2 14.95 2.61 13.48
CA ALA A 2 13.68 1.91 13.60
C ALA A 2 12.52 2.68 12.99
N HIS A 3 12.57 4.00 13.08
CA HIS A 3 11.49 4.83 12.54
C HIS A 3 11.40 4.74 11.03
N HIS A 4 12.54 4.59 10.38
CA HIS A 4 12.57 4.47 8.94
C HIS A 4 11.87 3.19 8.48
N SER A 5 12.09 2.12 9.22
CA SER A 5 11.49 0.85 8.88
C SER A 5 9.98 0.88 9.01
N GLU A 6 9.48 1.55 10.05
CA GLU A 6 8.04 1.65 10.27
C GLU A 6 7.35 2.43 9.16
N ILE A 7 7.96 3.54 8.73
CA ILE A 7 7.40 4.35 7.64
C ILE A 7 7.39 3.56 6.35
N GLU A 8 8.43 2.79 6.08
CA GLU A 8 8.48 1.97 4.88
C GLU A 8 7.35 0.95 4.84
N TRP A 9 7.06 0.33 5.97
CA TRP A 9 5.98 -0.63 6.05
C TRP A 9 4.64 0.00 5.71
N ILE A 10 4.39 1.19 6.26
CA ILE A 10 3.14 1.90 6.02
C ILE A 10 3.01 2.25 4.54
N VAL A 11 4.09 2.72 3.93
CA VAL A 11 4.07 3.08 2.51
C VAL A 11 3.79 1.86 1.63
N ILE A 12 4.41 0.74 1.94
CA ILE A 12 4.19 -0.49 1.18
C ILE A 12 2.73 -0.92 1.27
N TRP A 13 2.16 -0.88 2.46
CA TRP A 13 0.76 -1.25 2.65
C TRP A 13 -0.18 -0.32 1.89
N LEU A 14 0.14 0.98 1.89
CA LEU A 14 -0.66 1.94 1.14
C LEU A 14 -0.63 1.64 -0.36
N ILE A 15 0.53 1.32 -0.89
CA ILE A 15 0.66 1.01 -2.31
C ILE A 15 -0.12 -0.25 -2.66
N VAL A 16 0.02 -1.28 -1.87
CA VAL A 16 -0.69 -2.54 -2.09
C VAL A 16 -2.20 -2.31 -2.04
N PHE A 17 -2.66 -1.54 -1.06
CA PHE A 17 -4.07 -1.24 -0.92
C PHE A 17 -4.60 -0.48 -2.14
N CYS A 18 -3.86 0.51 -2.60
CA CYS A 18 -4.26 1.28 -3.77
C CYS A 18 -4.34 0.41 -5.02
N VAL A 19 -3.36 -0.47 -5.21
CA VAL A 19 -3.36 -1.38 -6.36
C VAL A 19 -4.56 -2.32 -6.30
N LEU A 20 -4.88 -2.83 -5.12
CA LEU A 20 -6.02 -3.72 -4.95
C LEU A 20 -7.33 -3.00 -5.26
N VAL A 21 -7.49 -1.79 -4.77
CA VAL A 21 -8.70 -1.01 -5.03
C VAL A 21 -8.83 -0.72 -6.52
N ASP A 22 -7.72 -0.38 -7.16
CA ASP A 22 -7.72 -0.13 -8.59
C ASP A 22 -8.14 -1.37 -9.38
N ALA A 23 -7.63 -2.53 -9.00
CA ALA A 23 -7.97 -3.78 -9.67
C ALA A 23 -9.45 -4.10 -9.51
N VAL A 24 -9.97 -3.92 -8.31
CA VAL A 24 -11.39 -4.16 -8.05
C VAL A 24 -12.26 -3.21 -8.87
N ALA A 25 -11.89 -1.94 -8.91
CA ALA A 25 -12.63 -0.95 -9.68
C ALA A 25 -12.61 -1.27 -11.18
N ALA A 26 -11.52 -1.83 -11.65
CA ALA A 26 -11.42 -2.20 -13.07
C ALA A 26 -12.30 -3.40 -13.41
N VAL A 27 -12.53 -4.27 -12.44
CA VAL A 27 -13.36 -5.47 -12.66
C VAL A 27 -14.84 -5.14 -12.54
N ILE A 28 -15.17 -4.22 -11.65
CA ILE A 28 -16.56 -3.80 -11.46
C ILE A 28 -17.00 -2.91 -12.61
#